data_a99f78835735b67f3d580a19f9a6c31c
#
_entry.id   a99f78835735b67f3d580a19f9a6c31c
#
_cell.length_a   1.000
_cell.length_b   1.000
_cell.length_c   1.000
_cell.angle_alpha   90.00
_cell.angle_beta   90.00
_cell.angle_gamma   90.00
#
_symmetry.space_group_name_H-M   'P 1'
#
loop_
_entity.id
_entity.type
_entity.pdbx_description
1 polymer ?
#
loop_
_entity_poly.entity_id
_entity_poly.type
_entity_poly.pdbx_seq_one_letter_code
_entity_poly.pdbx_strand_id
1 'polypeptide(L)'
;METPAFVSGKSLQSYMQGSSEAVRESALTELQVNTSNGLAQGYSIKTKRYRFTQWEYKGTMQHELYDHKFDKSELNNVTNELAYAAIRDSLQNMLSHRIIDAKRYPSGLGRQIKNTKPWFEPKPIPFRKNN
;
A
#
# COMPACT_ATOMS: atom_id res chain seq x y z
N MET A 1 1.60 28.59 -6.63
CA MET A 1 0.62 27.80 -7.42
C MET A 1 -0.04 26.83 -6.44
N GLU A 2 -1.35 26.87 -6.27
CA GLU A 2 -2.07 25.95 -5.40
C GLU A 2 -2.10 24.56 -6.02
N THR A 3 -1.86 23.54 -5.19
CA THR A 3 -1.93 22.16 -5.63
C THR A 3 -3.40 21.78 -5.88
N PRO A 4 -3.77 21.27 -7.05
CA PRO A 4 -5.16 20.86 -7.33
C PRO A 4 -5.67 19.85 -6.30
N ALA A 5 -6.94 19.93 -5.92
CA ALA A 5 -7.54 19.11 -4.86
C ALA A 5 -7.50 17.59 -5.14
N PHE A 6 -7.30 17.19 -6.41
CA PHE A 6 -7.20 15.78 -6.81
C PHE A 6 -5.77 15.21 -6.66
N VAL A 7 -4.77 16.03 -6.38
CA VAL A 7 -3.40 15.56 -6.19
C VAL A 7 -3.23 15.05 -4.77
N SER A 8 -3.06 13.75 -4.60
CA SER A 8 -2.80 13.12 -3.31
C SER A 8 -1.32 13.16 -2.90
N GLY A 9 -0.44 13.57 -3.80
CA GLY A 9 0.98 13.76 -3.52
C GLY A 9 1.23 14.88 -2.51
N LYS A 10 2.20 14.70 -1.63
CA LYS A 10 2.71 15.76 -0.73
C LYS A 10 4.08 16.21 -1.22
N SER A 11 4.34 17.54 -1.15
CA SER A 11 5.65 18.08 -1.50
C SER A 11 6.73 17.54 -0.59
N LEU A 12 7.86 17.15 -1.14
CA LEU A 12 9.07 16.79 -0.40
C LEU A 12 10.01 17.98 -0.19
N GLN A 13 9.61 19.17 -0.59
CA GLN A 13 10.48 20.35 -0.56
C GLN A 13 10.99 20.68 0.84
N SER A 14 10.14 20.66 1.86
CA SER A 14 10.55 20.89 3.25
C SER A 14 11.58 19.88 3.72
N TYR A 15 11.40 18.62 3.36
CA TYR A 15 12.35 17.55 3.68
C TYR A 15 13.71 17.76 2.99
N MET A 16 13.69 18.14 1.72
CA MET A 16 14.92 18.46 0.96
C MET A 16 15.65 19.70 1.50
N GLN A 17 14.92 20.61 2.16
CA GLN A 17 15.46 21.80 2.83
C GLN A 17 15.92 21.51 4.27
N GLY A 18 15.99 20.26 4.69
CA GLY A 18 16.52 19.83 5.99
C GLY A 18 15.48 19.73 7.11
N SER A 19 14.17 19.81 6.81
CA SER A 19 13.14 19.52 7.82
C SER A 19 13.21 18.05 8.24
N SER A 20 13.17 17.83 9.55
CA SER A 20 13.09 16.47 10.13
C SER A 20 11.65 15.93 10.22
N GLU A 21 10.66 16.75 9.87
CA GLU A 21 9.25 16.36 9.90
C GLU A 21 8.94 15.34 8.79
N ALA A 22 8.34 14.23 9.18
CA ALA A 22 7.90 13.23 8.22
C ALA A 22 6.78 13.79 7.35
N VAL A 23 6.96 13.75 6.03
CA VAL A 23 5.95 14.17 5.05
C VAL A 23 4.67 13.32 5.16
N ARG A 24 4.82 12.06 5.57
CA ARG A 24 3.73 11.12 5.83
C ARG A 24 4.09 10.21 7.00
N GLU A 25 3.11 9.84 7.80
CA GLU A 25 3.27 8.89 8.90
C GLU A 25 3.41 7.44 8.42
N SER A 26 2.87 7.15 7.24
CA SER A 26 2.84 5.80 6.68
C SER A 26 2.89 5.78 5.17
N ALA A 27 3.43 4.70 4.62
CA ALA A 27 3.35 4.35 3.21
C ALA A 27 2.35 3.21 3.02
N LEU A 28 1.46 3.33 2.03
CA LEU A 28 0.52 2.29 1.61
C LEU A 28 1.04 1.63 0.34
N THR A 29 1.00 0.30 0.31
CA THR A 29 1.33 -0.51 -0.88
C THR A 29 0.19 -1.47 -1.14
N GLU A 30 -0.22 -1.59 -2.40
CA GLU A 30 -1.12 -2.62 -2.90
C GLU A 30 -0.29 -3.71 -3.59
N LEU A 31 -0.59 -4.96 -3.30
CA LEU A 31 0.13 -6.14 -3.77
C LEU A 31 -0.86 -7.12 -4.39
N GLN A 32 -0.48 -7.72 -5.51
CA GLN A 32 -1.23 -8.81 -6.10
C GLN A 32 -0.27 -9.96 -6.40
N VAL A 33 -0.63 -11.15 -5.96
CA VAL A 33 0.18 -12.36 -6.16
C VAL A 33 -0.68 -13.43 -6.83
N ASN A 34 -0.22 -13.91 -7.98
CA ASN A 34 -0.82 -15.05 -8.64
C ASN A 34 -0.36 -16.32 -7.92
N THR A 35 -1.30 -17.03 -7.32
CA THR A 35 -1.07 -18.35 -6.74
C THR A 35 -1.53 -19.44 -7.71
N SER A 36 -1.12 -20.70 -7.49
CA SER A 36 -1.59 -21.84 -8.28
C SER A 36 -3.13 -21.99 -8.30
N ASN A 37 -3.80 -21.40 -7.31
CA ASN A 37 -5.24 -21.55 -7.08
C ASN A 37 -6.03 -20.22 -7.24
N GLY A 38 -5.42 -19.16 -7.76
CA GLY A 38 -6.08 -17.87 -8.01
C GLY A 38 -5.27 -16.68 -7.52
N LEU A 39 -5.87 -15.50 -7.61
CA LEU A 39 -5.25 -14.24 -7.24
C LEU A 39 -5.40 -13.99 -5.73
N ALA A 40 -4.30 -13.72 -5.06
CA ALA A 40 -4.28 -13.16 -3.72
C ALA A 40 -4.03 -11.65 -3.81
N GLN A 41 -4.80 -10.87 -3.06
CA GLN A 41 -4.63 -9.41 -2.98
C GLN A 41 -4.18 -9.03 -1.57
N GLY A 42 -3.17 -8.16 -1.51
CA GLY A 42 -2.62 -7.67 -0.26
C GLY A 42 -2.58 -6.16 -0.20
N TYR A 43 -2.80 -5.63 0.99
CA TYR A 43 -2.55 -4.23 1.30
C TYR A 43 -1.58 -4.16 2.47
N SER A 44 -0.51 -3.40 2.30
CA SER A 44 0.53 -3.25 3.31
C SER A 44 0.66 -1.78 3.71
N ILE A 45 0.73 -1.55 5.02
CA ILE A 45 1.06 -0.24 5.58
C ILE A 45 2.40 -0.32 6.30
N LYS A 46 3.31 0.58 5.94
CA LYS A 46 4.62 0.72 6.58
C LYS A 46 4.70 2.05 7.30
N THR A 47 4.98 1.98 8.61
CA THR A 47 5.33 3.12 9.45
C THR A 47 6.84 3.19 9.67
N LYS A 48 7.32 4.10 10.49
CA LYS A 48 8.74 4.17 10.87
C LYS A 48 9.25 2.88 11.51
N ARG A 49 8.40 2.19 12.30
CA ARG A 49 8.79 1.00 13.07
C ARG A 49 8.15 -0.28 12.60
N TYR A 50 6.90 -0.25 12.16
CA TYR A 50 6.10 -1.44 11.89
C TYR A 50 5.77 -1.57 10.42
N ARG A 51 5.65 -2.82 9.94
CA ARG A 51 4.93 -3.16 8.73
C ARG A 51 3.78 -4.07 9.11
N PHE A 52 2.58 -3.71 8.66
CA PHE A 52 1.39 -4.55 8.79
C PHE A 52 0.83 -4.80 7.39
N THR A 53 0.59 -6.08 7.06
CA THR A 53 0.04 -6.50 5.77
C THR A 53 -1.22 -7.33 6.02
N GLN A 54 -2.27 -7.02 5.26
CA GLN A 54 -3.50 -7.78 5.21
C GLN A 54 -3.59 -8.43 3.83
N TRP A 55 -3.74 -9.74 3.81
CA TRP A 55 -3.95 -10.53 2.61
C TRP A 55 -5.39 -11.00 2.52
N GLU A 56 -5.96 -10.94 1.33
CA GLU A 56 -7.25 -11.55 1.00
C GLU A 56 -7.04 -12.61 -0.07
N TYR A 57 -7.50 -13.82 0.23
CA TYR A 57 -7.47 -14.94 -0.68
C TYR A 57 -8.74 -15.79 -0.51
N LYS A 58 -9.57 -15.87 -1.57
CA LYS A 58 -10.85 -16.63 -1.56
C LYS A 58 -11.74 -16.34 -0.36
N GLY A 59 -11.85 -15.06 0.03
CA GLY A 59 -12.67 -14.63 1.17
C GLY A 59 -12.04 -14.90 2.55
N THR A 60 -10.82 -15.43 2.59
CA THR A 60 -10.05 -15.60 3.83
C THR A 60 -9.08 -14.47 3.99
N MET A 61 -9.07 -13.88 5.19
CA MET A 61 -8.15 -12.82 5.55
C MET A 61 -7.00 -13.37 6.37
N GLN A 62 -5.77 -13.00 6.02
CA GLN A 62 -4.55 -13.31 6.77
C GLN A 62 -3.79 -12.02 7.05
N HIS A 63 -3.07 -11.99 8.16
CA HIS A 63 -2.34 -10.80 8.59
C HIS A 63 -0.88 -11.14 8.89
N GLU A 64 -0.02 -10.17 8.59
CA GLU A 64 1.38 -10.19 8.94
C GLU A 64 1.72 -8.89 9.66
N LEU A 65 2.50 -8.99 10.72
CA LEU A 65 3.02 -7.84 11.47
C LEU A 65 4.50 -8.06 11.76
N TYR A 66 5.31 -7.07 11.40
CA TYR A 66 6.75 -7.06 11.62
C TYR A 66 7.17 -5.82 12.40
N ASP A 67 8.02 -6.00 13.41
CA ASP A 67 8.59 -4.93 14.24
C ASP A 67 10.05 -4.68 13.86
N HIS A 68 10.31 -3.67 13.03
CA HIS A 68 11.65 -3.35 12.53
C HIS A 68 12.65 -2.88 13.62
N LYS A 69 12.18 -2.67 14.85
CA LYS A 69 13.10 -2.42 15.95
C LYS A 69 13.92 -3.68 16.29
N PHE A 70 13.29 -4.86 16.16
CA PHE A 70 13.89 -6.14 16.52
C PHE A 70 14.13 -7.05 15.31
N ASP A 71 13.35 -6.87 14.23
CA ASP A 71 13.38 -7.72 13.05
C ASP A 71 13.34 -6.87 11.77
N LYS A 72 14.49 -6.36 11.35
CA LYS A 72 14.61 -5.56 10.12
C LYS A 72 14.44 -6.37 8.84
N SER A 73 14.62 -7.68 8.92
CA SER A 73 14.54 -8.61 7.78
C SER A 73 13.17 -9.25 7.62
N GLU A 74 12.22 -8.92 8.52
CA GLU A 74 10.83 -9.41 8.45
C GLU A 74 10.73 -10.94 8.44
N LEU A 75 11.52 -11.61 9.30
CA LEU A 75 11.57 -13.07 9.41
C LEU A 75 10.54 -13.63 10.40
N ASN A 76 10.09 -12.81 11.36
CA ASN A 76 9.22 -13.24 12.45
C ASN A 76 7.89 -12.48 12.40
N ASN A 77 6.83 -13.16 11.97
CA ASN A 77 5.48 -12.60 11.99
C ASN A 77 4.91 -12.63 13.41
N VAL A 78 4.78 -11.47 14.03
CA VAL A 78 4.31 -11.30 15.41
C VAL A 78 2.81 -10.97 15.51
N THR A 79 2.05 -11.14 14.44
CA THR A 79 0.63 -10.75 14.37
C THR A 79 -0.25 -11.43 15.42
N ASN A 80 0.12 -12.66 15.85
CA ASN A 80 -0.64 -13.45 16.80
C ASN A 80 -0.11 -13.32 18.25
N GLU A 81 0.94 -12.54 18.45
CA GLU A 81 1.49 -12.34 19.78
C GLU A 81 0.63 -11.35 20.58
N LEU A 82 0.28 -11.72 21.82
CA LEU A 82 -0.59 -10.92 22.68
C LEU A 82 0.01 -9.52 22.97
N ALA A 83 1.32 -9.44 23.08
CA ALA A 83 2.04 -8.18 23.32
C ALA A 83 1.86 -7.16 22.18
N TYR A 84 1.53 -7.61 20.98
CA TYR A 84 1.34 -6.76 19.79
C TYR A 84 -0.13 -6.53 19.43
N ALA A 85 -1.09 -7.04 20.20
CA ALA A 85 -2.52 -6.96 19.90
C ALA A 85 -2.99 -5.50 19.67
N ALA A 86 -2.70 -4.60 20.60
CA ALA A 86 -3.09 -3.19 20.49
C ALA A 86 -2.44 -2.48 19.27
N ILE A 87 -1.18 -2.83 18.98
CA ILE A 87 -0.44 -2.27 17.84
C ILE A 87 -1.05 -2.79 16.54
N ARG A 88 -1.33 -4.09 16.46
CA ARG A 88 -2.02 -4.71 15.31
C ARG A 88 -3.34 -4.01 15.02
N ASP A 89 -4.19 -3.84 16.04
CA ASP A 89 -5.51 -3.23 15.88
C ASP A 89 -5.40 -1.76 15.43
N SER A 90 -4.45 -1.02 15.96
CA SER A 90 -4.16 0.36 15.53
C SER A 90 -3.69 0.43 14.08
N LEU A 91 -2.79 -0.47 13.66
CA LEU A 91 -2.29 -0.51 12.28
C LEU A 91 -3.36 -0.99 11.29
N GLN A 92 -4.23 -1.90 11.70
CA GLN A 92 -5.36 -2.36 10.89
C GLN A 92 -6.36 -1.22 10.64
N ASN A 93 -6.67 -0.43 11.66
CA ASN A 93 -7.51 0.76 11.50
C ASN A 93 -6.84 1.79 10.58
N MET A 94 -5.55 2.07 10.78
CA MET A 94 -4.79 2.96 9.92
C MET A 94 -4.77 2.47 8.47
N LEU A 95 -4.56 1.17 8.23
CA LEU A 95 -4.59 0.57 6.90
C LEU A 95 -5.96 0.76 6.24
N SER A 96 -7.05 0.50 6.96
CA SER A 96 -8.42 0.65 6.45
C SER A 96 -8.71 2.09 6.02
N HIS A 97 -8.34 3.07 6.82
CA HIS A 97 -8.47 4.49 6.46
C HIS A 97 -7.64 4.85 5.24
N ARG A 98 -6.40 4.36 5.16
CA ARG A 98 -5.52 4.64 4.02
C ARG A 98 -6.02 4.02 2.72
N ILE A 99 -6.63 2.84 2.76
CA ILE A 99 -7.27 2.20 1.60
C ILE A 99 -8.47 3.01 1.12
N ILE A 100 -9.33 3.46 2.06
CA ILE A 100 -10.48 4.30 1.73
C ILE A 100 -10.02 5.60 1.06
N ASP A 101 -9.02 6.27 1.63
CA ASP A 101 -8.48 7.51 1.08
C ASP A 101 -7.85 7.31 -0.31
N ALA A 102 -7.12 6.20 -0.50
CA ALA A 102 -6.50 5.89 -1.78
C ALA A 102 -7.52 5.56 -2.88
N LYS A 103 -8.64 4.94 -2.51
CA LYS A 103 -9.75 4.63 -3.43
C LYS A 103 -10.71 5.80 -3.64
N ARG A 104 -10.51 6.91 -2.95
CA ARG A 104 -11.36 8.09 -3.04
C ARG A 104 -11.12 8.81 -4.36
N TYR A 105 -12.10 8.76 -5.25
CA TYR A 105 -12.08 9.56 -6.47
C TYR A 105 -12.43 11.01 -6.14
N PRO A 106 -11.65 11.99 -6.60
CA PRO A 106 -12.05 13.38 -6.53
C PRO A 106 -13.36 13.58 -7.30
N SER A 107 -14.30 14.32 -6.72
CA SER A 107 -15.57 14.63 -7.37
C SER A 107 -15.31 15.33 -8.72
N GLY A 108 -15.82 14.75 -9.81
CA GLY A 108 -15.73 15.31 -11.16
C GLY A 108 -14.69 14.67 -12.09
N LEU A 109 -13.66 13.99 -11.60
CA LEU A 109 -12.63 13.35 -12.44
C LEU A 109 -13.02 11.94 -12.92
N GLY A 110 -13.85 11.22 -12.17
CA GLY A 110 -14.20 9.83 -12.50
C GLY A 110 -15.01 9.65 -13.79
N ARG A 111 -15.61 10.70 -14.34
CA ARG A 111 -16.34 10.64 -15.62
C ARG A 111 -15.46 10.87 -16.84
N GLN A 112 -14.33 11.57 -16.71
CA GLN A 112 -13.43 11.85 -17.83
C GLN A 112 -12.58 10.63 -18.18
N ILE A 113 -12.31 9.73 -17.21
CA ILE A 113 -11.47 8.55 -17.43
C ILE A 113 -12.25 7.38 -18.08
N LYS A 114 -13.59 7.35 -17.97
CA LYS A 114 -14.41 6.24 -18.52
C LYS A 114 -14.35 6.12 -20.04
N ASN A 115 -13.99 7.17 -20.75
CA ASN A 115 -13.97 7.20 -22.23
C ASN A 115 -12.58 7.47 -22.82
N THR A 116 -11.55 7.62 -22.03
CA THR A 116 -10.18 7.74 -22.54
C THR A 116 -9.58 6.35 -22.61
N LYS A 117 -9.26 5.90 -23.83
CA LYS A 117 -8.35 4.77 -24.01
C LYS A 117 -7.10 5.05 -23.20
N PRO A 118 -6.56 4.06 -22.44
CA PRO A 118 -5.29 4.27 -21.80
C PRO A 118 -4.28 4.74 -22.85
N TRP A 119 -3.57 5.82 -22.56
CA TRP A 119 -2.55 6.39 -23.46
C TRP A 119 -1.40 5.41 -23.75
N PHE A 120 -1.36 4.31 -23.01
CA PHE A 120 -0.41 3.23 -23.11
C PHE A 120 -1.16 1.89 -23.15
N GLU A 121 -1.16 1.24 -24.31
CA GLU A 121 -1.47 -0.18 -24.39
C GLU A 121 -0.16 -0.94 -24.20
N PRO A 122 0.01 -1.70 -23.08
CA PRO A 122 1.22 -2.49 -22.89
C PRO A 122 1.30 -3.51 -24.04
N LYS A 123 2.32 -3.36 -24.90
CA LYS A 123 2.61 -4.38 -25.91
C LYS A 123 2.98 -5.67 -25.18
N PRO A 124 2.41 -6.83 -25.55
CA PRO A 124 2.82 -8.09 -24.96
C PRO A 124 4.33 -8.28 -25.20
N ILE A 125 5.07 -8.49 -24.13
CA ILE A 125 6.49 -8.81 -24.20
C ILE A 125 6.58 -10.19 -24.83
N PRO A 126 7.22 -10.34 -26.02
CA PRO A 126 7.34 -11.65 -26.64
C PRO A 126 8.18 -12.55 -25.72
N PHE A 127 7.62 -13.66 -25.28
CA PHE A 127 8.38 -14.67 -24.57
C PHE A 127 9.57 -15.12 -25.42
N ARG A 128 10.78 -14.91 -24.92
CA ARG A 128 11.97 -15.48 -25.52
C ARG A 128 11.83 -17.01 -25.44
N LYS A 129 11.59 -17.66 -26.55
CA LYS A 129 11.74 -19.12 -26.63
C LYS A 129 13.23 -19.40 -26.38
N ASN A 130 13.54 -20.03 -25.26
CA ASN A 130 14.88 -20.61 -25.08
C ASN A 130 15.04 -21.74 -26.07
N ASN A 131 15.95 -21.60 -27.02
CA ASN A 131 16.46 -22.69 -27.84
C ASN A 131 17.41 -23.54 -27.00
#